data_323ca0f9a800e0d30e2c26a7af64d3e2
#
_entry.id   323ca0f9a800e0d30e2c26a7af64d3e2
#
_cell.length_a   1.000
_cell.length_b   1.000
_cell.length_c   1.000
_cell.angle_alpha   90.00
_cell.angle_beta   90.00
_cell.angle_gamma   90.00
#
_symmetry.space_group_name_H-M   'P 1'
#
loop_
_entity.id
_entity.type
_entity.pdbx_description
1 polymer ?
#
loop_
_entity_poly.entity_id
_entity_poly.type
_entity_poly.pdbx_seq_one_letter_code
_entity_poly.pdbx_strand_id
1 'polypeptide(L)'
;MSKIYTVPELQSVLSPIFRANGVRKATLFGSYAKGVATARSDVDLLVDSGLRGLAFFGLQEQVTEALDTPVDLIDVSQVETGSEIAREIQKSGVALFEQ
;
A
#
# COMPACT_ATOMS: atom_id res chain seq x y z
N MET A 1 6.90 -2.19 -18.62
CA MET A 1 6.19 -0.92 -18.73
C MET A 1 5.15 -0.80 -17.62
N SER A 2 5.21 0.28 -16.86
CA SER A 2 4.26 0.47 -15.76
C SER A 2 2.88 0.83 -16.31
N LYS A 3 1.85 0.32 -15.63
CA LYS A 3 0.48 0.69 -15.96
C LYS A 3 -0.10 1.49 -14.78
N ILE A 4 -1.11 2.29 -15.06
CA ILE A 4 -1.84 3.00 -14.01
C ILE A 4 -2.99 2.11 -13.58
N TYR A 5 -3.03 1.75 -12.29
CA TYR A 5 -4.06 0.89 -11.73
C TYR A 5 -5.24 1.70 -11.22
N THR A 6 -6.43 1.16 -11.33
CA THR A 6 -7.59 1.70 -10.63
C THR A 6 -7.61 1.12 -9.20
N VAL A 7 -8.36 1.75 -8.30
CA VAL A 7 -8.52 1.22 -6.94
C VAL A 7 -9.07 -0.20 -6.94
N PRO A 8 -10.15 -0.50 -7.71
CA PRO A 8 -10.65 -1.89 -7.79
C PRO A 8 -9.60 -2.88 -8.29
N GLU A 9 -8.75 -2.49 -9.25
CA GLU A 9 -7.68 -3.35 -9.74
C GLU A 9 -6.66 -3.64 -8.63
N LEU A 10 -6.26 -2.60 -7.88
CA LEU A 10 -5.35 -2.78 -6.76
C LEU A 10 -5.95 -3.71 -5.72
N GLN A 11 -7.24 -3.54 -5.40
CA GLN A 11 -7.92 -4.42 -4.46
C GLN A 11 -7.90 -5.87 -4.91
N SER A 12 -8.22 -6.12 -6.18
CA SER A 12 -8.25 -7.48 -6.74
C SER A 12 -6.90 -8.17 -6.68
N VAL A 13 -5.85 -7.44 -7.07
CA VAL A 13 -4.51 -8.00 -7.14
C VAL A 13 -3.92 -8.22 -5.75
N LEU A 14 -4.11 -7.25 -4.84
CA LEU A 14 -3.41 -7.25 -3.56
C LEU A 14 -4.14 -7.95 -2.42
N SER A 15 -5.46 -8.05 -2.47
CA SER A 15 -6.22 -8.67 -1.38
C SER A 15 -5.76 -10.11 -1.08
N PRO A 16 -5.55 -10.99 -2.07
CA PRO A 16 -5.06 -12.32 -1.77
C PRO A 16 -3.69 -12.32 -1.11
N ILE A 17 -2.81 -11.41 -1.53
CA ILE A 17 -1.46 -11.29 -0.97
C ILE A 17 -1.52 -10.84 0.48
N PHE A 18 -2.31 -9.81 0.77
CA PHE A 18 -2.48 -9.31 2.12
C PHE A 18 -3.08 -10.38 3.04
N ARG A 19 -4.10 -11.08 2.56
CA ARG A 19 -4.74 -12.14 3.34
C ARG A 19 -3.76 -13.27 3.64
N ALA A 20 -2.98 -13.69 2.65
CA ALA A 20 -2.01 -14.77 2.82
C ALA A 20 -0.91 -14.41 3.81
N ASN A 21 -0.60 -13.14 3.98
CA ASN A 21 0.44 -12.66 4.88
C ASN A 21 -0.09 -12.17 6.23
N GLY A 22 -1.38 -12.32 6.49
CA GLY A 22 -1.96 -11.93 7.78
C GLY A 22 -2.08 -10.43 7.99
N VAL A 23 -2.08 -9.66 6.92
CA VAL A 23 -2.26 -8.20 7.00
C VAL A 23 -3.69 -7.92 7.44
N ARG A 24 -3.86 -7.02 8.41
CA ARG A 24 -5.18 -6.67 8.91
C ARG A 24 -5.83 -5.56 8.11
N LYS A 25 -5.04 -4.61 7.67
CA LYS A 25 -5.56 -3.44 6.96
C LYS A 25 -4.50 -2.89 6.03
N ALA A 26 -4.93 -2.40 4.88
CA ALA A 26 -4.07 -1.67 3.95
C ALA A 26 -4.79 -0.43 3.47
N THR A 27 -4.08 0.70 3.47
CA THR A 27 -4.60 2.00 3.07
C THR A 27 -3.74 2.55 1.95
N LEU A 28 -4.37 2.94 0.87
CA LEU A 28 -3.71 3.60 -0.26
C LEU A 28 -3.60 5.09 0.05
N PHE A 29 -2.41 5.67 -0.18
CA PHE A 29 -2.25 7.11 -0.01
C PHE A 29 -1.41 7.66 -1.17
N GLY A 30 -1.03 8.92 -1.12
CA GLY A 30 -0.25 9.53 -2.18
C GLY A 30 -1.04 9.79 -3.45
N SER A 31 -0.34 9.81 -4.59
CA SER A 31 -0.93 10.20 -5.87
C SER A 31 -2.07 9.29 -6.32
N TYR A 32 -1.98 8.00 -6.07
CA TYR A 32 -3.05 7.06 -6.42
C TYR A 32 -4.34 7.34 -5.64
N ALA A 33 -4.21 7.63 -4.36
CA ALA A 33 -5.38 7.94 -3.52
C ALA A 33 -6.04 9.25 -3.94
N LYS A 34 -5.25 10.20 -4.44
CA LYS A 34 -5.74 11.51 -4.85
C LYS A 34 -6.28 11.52 -6.29
N GLY A 35 -6.14 10.42 -7.01
CA GLY A 35 -6.61 10.32 -8.39
C GLY A 35 -5.73 11.06 -9.39
N VAL A 36 -4.49 11.34 -9.05
CA VAL A 36 -3.56 12.08 -9.92
C VAL A 36 -2.34 11.24 -10.32
N ALA A 37 -2.42 9.93 -10.17
CA ALA A 37 -1.32 9.05 -10.52
C ALA A 37 -1.03 9.07 -12.02
N THR A 38 0.25 8.94 -12.34
CA THR A 38 0.72 8.79 -13.72
C THR A 38 1.47 7.47 -13.83
N ALA A 39 1.92 7.13 -15.03
CA ALA A 39 2.72 5.93 -15.27
C ALA A 39 4.04 5.93 -14.49
N ARG A 40 4.47 7.08 -13.98
CA ARG A 40 5.70 7.23 -13.20
C ARG A 40 5.45 7.27 -11.68
N SER A 41 4.20 7.26 -11.28
CA SER A 41 3.87 7.32 -9.85
C SER A 41 4.15 6.00 -9.17
N ASP A 42 4.68 6.05 -7.95
CA ASP A 42 4.79 4.87 -7.10
C ASP A 42 3.43 4.60 -6.46
N VAL A 43 3.20 3.36 -6.11
CA VAL A 43 2.01 3.00 -5.33
C VAL A 43 2.40 3.10 -3.86
N ASP A 44 1.74 4.00 -3.12
CA ASP A 44 2.03 4.23 -1.70
C ASP A 44 0.99 3.54 -0.83
N LEU A 45 1.46 2.61 -0.01
CA LEU A 45 0.59 1.77 0.82
C LEU A 45 1.02 1.80 2.28
N LEU A 46 0.05 1.99 3.16
CA LEU A 46 0.25 1.82 4.60
C LEU A 46 -0.45 0.53 5.02
N VAL A 47 0.28 -0.36 5.67
CA VAL A 47 -0.27 -1.65 6.09
C VAL A 47 -0.16 -1.82 7.60
N ASP A 48 -1.16 -2.47 8.18
CA ASP A 48 -1.11 -2.99 9.54
C ASP A 48 -0.84 -4.48 9.41
N SER A 49 0.43 -4.83 9.37
CA SER A 49 0.85 -6.19 9.03
C SER A 49 1.29 -7.01 10.23
N GLY A 50 1.82 -6.38 11.25
CA GLY A 50 2.46 -7.09 12.35
C GLY A 50 3.76 -7.76 11.96
N LEU A 51 4.24 -7.54 10.73
CA LEU A 51 5.47 -8.16 10.22
C LEU A 51 6.67 -7.25 10.42
N ARG A 52 7.84 -7.85 10.55
CA ARG A 52 9.10 -7.13 10.70
C ARG A 52 10.23 -7.85 9.98
N GLY A 53 11.28 -7.11 9.66
CA GLY A 53 12.48 -7.67 9.06
C GLY A 53 12.21 -8.38 7.76
N LEU A 54 12.73 -9.60 7.62
CA LEU A 54 12.61 -10.36 6.38
C LEU A 54 11.18 -10.68 6.00
N ALA A 55 10.29 -10.87 6.99
CA ALA A 55 8.89 -11.14 6.69
C ALA A 55 8.21 -9.93 6.04
N PHE A 56 8.52 -8.73 6.51
CA PHE A 56 8.01 -7.51 5.91
C PHE A 56 8.61 -7.29 4.52
N PHE A 57 9.90 -7.55 4.37
CA PHE A 57 10.56 -7.45 3.07
C PHE A 57 9.93 -8.42 2.07
N GLY A 58 9.59 -9.63 2.50
CA GLY A 58 8.90 -10.61 1.67
C GLY A 58 7.55 -10.11 1.19
N LEU A 59 6.79 -9.45 2.05
CA LEU A 59 5.52 -8.85 1.67
C LEU A 59 5.72 -7.77 0.61
N GLN A 60 6.70 -6.90 0.80
CA GLN A 60 7.02 -5.85 -0.16
C GLN A 60 7.39 -6.44 -1.53
N GLU A 61 8.19 -7.49 -1.55
CA GLU A 61 8.57 -8.16 -2.79
C GLU A 61 7.35 -8.72 -3.52
N GLN A 62 6.45 -9.38 -2.79
CA GLN A 62 5.25 -9.95 -3.38
C GLN A 62 4.36 -8.89 -4.00
N VAL A 63 4.18 -7.78 -3.29
CA VAL A 63 3.34 -6.67 -3.77
C VAL A 63 3.97 -6.03 -5.01
N THR A 64 5.26 -5.76 -4.95
CA THR A 64 5.98 -5.14 -6.07
C THR A 64 5.93 -6.02 -7.32
N GLU A 65 6.15 -7.32 -7.15
CA GLU A 65 6.10 -8.25 -8.28
C GLU A 65 4.70 -8.37 -8.88
N ALA A 66 3.69 -8.40 -8.02
CA ALA A 66 2.31 -8.55 -8.49
C ALA A 66 1.86 -7.34 -9.29
N LEU A 67 2.29 -6.15 -8.92
CA LEU A 67 1.92 -4.92 -9.60
C LEU A 67 2.88 -4.55 -10.74
N ASP A 68 4.06 -5.14 -10.74
CA ASP A 68 5.11 -4.81 -11.71
C ASP A 68 5.36 -3.30 -11.79
N THR A 69 5.37 -2.65 -10.62
CA THR A 69 5.60 -1.21 -10.52
C THR A 69 6.21 -0.93 -9.14
N PRO A 70 6.96 0.16 -8.98
CA PRO A 70 7.52 0.50 -7.68
C PRO A 70 6.43 0.73 -6.65
N VAL A 71 6.63 0.15 -5.46
CA VAL A 71 5.69 0.26 -4.35
C VAL A 71 6.44 0.76 -3.13
N ASP A 72 5.92 1.80 -2.51
CA ASP A 72 6.40 2.29 -1.23
C ASP A 72 5.48 1.73 -0.14
N LEU A 73 5.94 0.69 0.53
CA LEU A 73 5.17 -0.02 1.53
C LEU A 73 5.66 0.36 2.92
N ILE A 74 4.77 0.92 3.73
CA ILE A 74 5.09 1.37 5.07
C ILE A 74 4.17 0.66 6.05
N ASP A 75 4.70 0.18 7.18
CA ASP A 75 3.89 -0.40 8.24
C ASP A 75 3.45 0.66 9.23
N VAL A 76 2.26 0.47 9.83
CA VAL A 76 1.74 1.42 10.83
C VAL A 76 2.70 1.64 11.99
N SER A 77 3.52 0.64 12.34
CA SER A 77 4.52 0.76 13.40
C SER A 77 5.61 1.79 13.09
N GLN A 78 5.76 2.18 11.84
CA GLN A 78 6.79 3.13 11.39
C GLN A 78 6.25 4.56 11.27
N VAL A 79 4.95 4.76 11.48
CA VAL A 79 4.32 6.06 11.31
C VAL A 79 4.07 6.71 12.66
N GLU A 80 4.63 7.89 12.88
CA GLU A 80 4.42 8.65 14.10
C GLU A 80 3.10 9.43 14.03
N THR A 81 2.42 9.51 15.17
CA THR A 81 1.20 10.32 15.30
C THR A 81 1.53 11.77 14.99
N GLY A 82 0.72 12.38 14.12
CA GLY A 82 0.90 13.80 13.75
C GLY A 82 1.97 14.05 12.69
N SER A 83 2.63 13.01 12.17
CA SER A 83 3.58 13.16 11.08
C SER A 83 2.88 13.59 9.78
N GLU A 84 3.66 14.04 8.79
CA GLU A 84 3.10 14.41 7.49
C GLU A 84 2.36 13.26 6.83
N ILE A 85 2.94 12.06 6.91
CA ILE A 85 2.31 10.86 6.33
C ILE A 85 0.99 10.56 7.03
N ALA A 86 0.96 10.63 8.37
CA ALA A 86 -0.27 10.38 9.13
C ALA A 86 -1.36 11.38 8.73
N ARG A 87 -1.01 12.65 8.59
CA ARG A 87 -1.97 13.68 8.18
C ARG A 87 -2.47 13.47 6.75
N GLU A 88 -1.58 13.10 5.85
CA GLU A 88 -1.95 12.82 4.47
C GLU A 88 -2.92 11.65 4.38
N ILE A 89 -2.66 10.58 5.12
CA ILE A 89 -3.52 9.41 5.16
C ILE A 89 -4.90 9.76 5.72
N GLN A 90 -4.95 10.55 6.78
CA GLN A 90 -6.24 10.98 7.35
C GLN A 90 -7.05 11.82 6.36
N LYS A 91 -6.36 12.65 5.58
CA LYS A 91 -7.01 13.59 4.67
C LYS A 91 -7.48 12.92 3.37
N SER A 92 -6.67 12.05 2.81
CA SER A 92 -6.92 11.51 1.47
C SER A 92 -6.67 10.02 1.32
N GLY A 93 -6.42 9.31 2.42
CA GLY A 93 -6.22 7.86 2.36
C GLY A 93 -7.47 7.12 1.93
N VAL A 94 -7.30 6.05 1.18
CA VAL A 94 -8.39 5.21 0.69
C VAL A 94 -8.19 3.81 1.24
N ALA A 95 -9.19 3.30 1.96
CA ALA A 95 -9.16 1.94 2.49
C ALA A 95 -9.12 0.96 1.32
N LEU A 96 -8.08 0.15 1.25
CA LEU A 96 -7.88 -0.80 0.17
C LEU A 96 -8.24 -2.22 0.57
N PHE A 97 -7.93 -2.59 1.80
CA PHE A 97 -8.12 -3.95 2.29
C PHE A 97 -8.31 -3.91 3.80
N GLU A 98 -9.18 -4.77 4.30
CA GLU A 98 -9.42 -4.90 5.73
C GLU A 98 -9.98 -6.28 6.03
N GLN A 99 -9.50 -6.90 7.11
CA GLN A 99 -10.08 -8.16 7.59
C GLN A 99 -10.14 -8.22 9.13
#